data_508bc7889805c6af4a368926ed8537c0
#
_entry.id   508bc7889805c6af4a368926ed8537c0
#
_cell.length_a   1.000
_cell.length_b   1.000
_cell.length_c   1.000
_cell.angle_alpha   90.00
_cell.angle_beta   90.00
_cell.angle_gamma   90.00
#
_symmetry.space_group_name_H-M   'P 1'
#
loop_
_entity.id
_entity.type
_entity.pdbx_description
1 polymer ?
#
loop_
_entity_poly.entity_id
_entity_poly.type
_entity_poly.pdbx_seq_one_letter_code
_entity_poly.pdbx_strand_id
1 'polypeptide(L)'
;MKNRIFYPFLIFFILSSFILRAQELQINSEKVQYDNIEKITTFEGGVNSRDEKGNNLFSEYAKYNNLEDIVETTGETKIVTSGGYSVLGTNIIFDNKKKSIHSDFKTQI
;
A
#
# COMPACT_ATOMS: atom_id res chain seq x y z
N MET A 1 -12.29 27.06 -29.16
CA MET A 1 -12.26 27.67 -27.84
C MET A 1 -12.89 26.80 -26.80
N LYS A 2 -14.15 26.52 -27.00
CA LYS A 2 -14.87 25.72 -26.02
C LYS A 2 -14.29 24.31 -25.88
N ASN A 3 -13.75 23.80 -26.96
CA ASN A 3 -13.19 22.45 -26.93
C ASN A 3 -12.03 22.33 -26.00
N ARG A 4 -11.26 23.41 -25.85
CA ARG A 4 -10.10 23.35 -24.99
C ARG A 4 -10.49 23.23 -23.54
N ILE A 5 -11.58 23.84 -23.17
CA ILE A 5 -12.06 23.75 -21.79
C ILE A 5 -12.61 22.37 -21.53
N PHE A 6 -13.23 21.82 -22.54
CA PHE A 6 -13.84 20.50 -22.43
C PHE A 6 -12.79 19.40 -22.25
N TYR A 7 -11.69 19.50 -22.97
CA TYR A 7 -10.66 18.47 -22.91
C TYR A 7 -10.05 18.29 -21.53
N PRO A 8 -9.65 19.33 -20.84
CA PRO A 8 -9.10 19.16 -19.49
C PRO A 8 -10.08 18.50 -18.56
N PHE A 9 -11.35 18.81 -18.72
CA PHE A 9 -12.39 18.22 -17.89
C PHE A 9 -12.49 16.71 -18.15
N LEU A 10 -12.42 16.33 -19.40
CA LEU A 10 -12.49 14.93 -19.78
C LEU A 10 -11.31 14.14 -19.23
N ILE A 11 -10.14 14.72 -19.31
CA ILE A 11 -8.95 14.07 -18.79
C ILE A 11 -9.05 13.87 -17.28
N PHE A 12 -9.56 14.86 -16.60
CA PHE A 12 -9.76 14.78 -15.17
C PHE A 12 -10.68 13.63 -14.80
N PHE A 13 -11.72 13.46 -15.57
CA PHE A 13 -12.68 12.40 -15.34
C PHE A 13 -12.05 11.02 -15.51
N ILE A 14 -11.22 10.87 -16.51
CA ILE A 14 -10.51 9.62 -16.75
C ILE A 14 -9.56 9.30 -15.61
N LEU A 15 -8.87 10.31 -15.10
CA LEU A 15 -7.98 10.14 -13.97
C LEU A 15 -8.72 9.71 -12.73
N SER A 16 -9.90 10.23 -12.53
CA SER A 16 -10.71 9.83 -11.37
C SER A 16 -11.06 8.35 -11.42
N SER A 17 -11.44 7.89 -12.59
CA SER A 17 -11.76 6.47 -12.75
C SER A 17 -10.54 5.60 -12.49
N PHE A 18 -9.39 6.05 -12.93
CA PHE A 18 -8.17 5.32 -12.74
C PHE A 18 -7.81 5.24 -11.26
N ILE A 19 -8.00 6.33 -10.55
CA ILE A 19 -7.72 6.36 -9.12
C ILE A 19 -8.60 5.38 -8.36
N LEU A 20 -9.85 5.25 -8.76
CA LEU A 20 -10.75 4.31 -8.11
C LEU A 20 -10.23 2.88 -8.17
N ARG A 21 -9.60 2.54 -9.27
CA ARG A 21 -9.02 1.21 -9.39
C ARG A 21 -7.81 1.03 -8.50
N ALA A 22 -7.05 2.09 -8.34
CA ALA A 22 -5.82 2.02 -7.55
C ALA A 22 -6.08 2.00 -6.06
N GLN A 23 -7.34 2.13 -5.63
CA GLN A 23 -7.66 2.19 -4.21
C GLN A 23 -7.61 0.85 -3.51
N GLU A 24 -7.31 -0.21 -4.21
CA GLU A 24 -7.22 -1.51 -3.57
C GLU A 24 -6.16 -1.54 -2.49
N LEU A 25 -5.07 -0.82 -2.71
CA LEU A 25 -4.00 -0.76 -1.72
C LEU A 25 -3.40 0.63 -1.74
N GLN A 26 -3.41 1.29 -0.61
CA GLN A 26 -2.84 2.62 -0.46
C GLN A 26 -1.71 2.56 0.54
N ILE A 27 -0.58 3.18 0.20
CA ILE A 27 0.58 3.22 1.09
C ILE A 27 1.08 4.65 1.18
N ASN A 28 1.26 5.14 2.40
CA ASN A 28 1.75 6.49 2.66
C ASN A 28 2.98 6.43 3.54
N SER A 29 3.89 7.38 3.36
CA SER A 29 5.06 7.50 4.19
C SER A 29 5.69 8.87 3.96
N GLU A 30 6.73 9.20 4.74
CA GLU A 30 7.42 10.46 4.57
C GLU A 30 8.31 10.47 3.34
N LYS A 31 8.85 9.33 2.99
CA LYS A 31 9.77 9.22 1.86
C LYS A 31 9.40 8.04 1.00
N VAL A 32 9.36 8.24 -0.31
CA VAL A 32 9.00 7.20 -1.27
C VAL A 32 10.02 7.18 -2.39
N GLN A 33 10.51 5.99 -2.73
CA GLN A 33 11.42 5.80 -3.84
C GLN A 33 10.96 4.64 -4.69
N TYR A 34 11.02 4.80 -5.99
CA TYR A 34 10.58 3.78 -6.92
C TYR A 34 11.74 3.29 -7.79
N ASP A 35 11.95 1.99 -7.81
CA ASP A 35 12.94 1.36 -8.68
C ASP A 35 12.21 0.85 -9.92
N ASN A 36 12.44 1.50 -11.03
CA ASN A 36 11.76 1.16 -12.27
C ASN A 36 12.22 -0.16 -12.87
N ILE A 37 13.42 -0.59 -12.55
CA ILE A 37 13.96 -1.83 -13.09
C ILE A 37 13.36 -3.03 -12.36
N GLU A 38 13.38 -2.99 -11.05
CA GLU A 38 12.85 -4.09 -10.26
C GLU A 38 11.38 -3.97 -9.93
N LYS A 39 10.80 -2.83 -10.26
CA LYS A 39 9.38 -2.57 -10.00
C LYS A 39 9.05 -2.64 -8.51
N ILE A 40 9.95 -2.09 -7.71
CA ILE A 40 9.79 -2.06 -6.27
C ILE A 40 9.71 -0.62 -5.80
N THR A 41 8.74 -0.35 -4.95
CA THR A 41 8.60 0.96 -4.32
C THR A 41 9.01 0.82 -2.86
N THR A 42 9.90 1.69 -2.41
CA THR A 42 10.38 1.68 -1.04
C THR A 42 9.77 2.85 -0.29
N PHE A 43 9.29 2.57 0.92
CA PHE A 43 8.66 3.57 1.77
C PHE A 43 9.42 3.67 3.09
N GLU A 44 9.71 4.88 3.52
CA GLU A 44 10.44 5.13 4.76
C GLU A 44 9.75 6.21 5.58
N GLY A 45 9.74 6.04 6.89
CA GLY A 45 9.25 7.05 7.81
C GLY A 45 7.74 7.01 7.98
N GLY A 46 7.31 6.36 9.04
CA GLY A 46 5.88 6.33 9.36
C GLY A 46 5.04 5.72 8.25
N VAL A 47 5.38 4.52 7.84
CA VAL A 47 4.65 3.86 6.76
C VAL A 47 3.29 3.40 7.24
N ASN A 48 2.26 3.76 6.47
CA ASN A 48 0.90 3.32 6.72
C ASN A 48 0.33 2.75 5.43
N SER A 49 -0.05 1.49 5.47
CA SER A 49 -0.64 0.83 4.31
C SER A 49 -2.06 0.42 4.64
N ARG A 50 -2.97 0.63 3.71
CA ARG A 50 -4.37 0.33 3.92
C ARG A 50 -4.93 -0.34 2.67
N ASP A 51 -5.66 -1.45 2.86
CA ASP A 51 -6.29 -2.11 1.74
C ASP A 51 -7.77 -1.70 1.65
N GLU A 52 -8.45 -2.21 0.64
CA GLU A 52 -9.83 -1.82 0.40
C GLU A 52 -10.79 -2.33 1.46
N LYS A 53 -10.39 -3.33 2.23
CA LYS A 53 -11.24 -3.88 3.28
C LYS A 53 -11.06 -3.18 4.61
N GLY A 54 -10.15 -2.24 4.68
CA GLY A 54 -9.92 -1.48 5.89
C GLY A 54 -8.87 -2.06 6.81
N ASN A 55 -8.08 -3.01 6.34
CA ASN A 55 -6.94 -3.48 7.11
C ASN A 55 -5.83 -2.45 7.01
N ASN A 56 -5.19 -2.15 8.13
CA ASN A 56 -4.12 -1.17 8.17
C ASN A 56 -2.84 -1.79 8.67
N LEU A 57 -1.72 -1.36 8.08
CA LEU A 57 -0.40 -1.82 8.45
C LEU A 57 0.45 -0.61 8.77
N PHE A 58 1.15 -0.65 9.92
CA PHE A 58 2.01 0.44 10.36
C PHE A 58 3.42 -0.06 10.57
N SER A 59 4.39 0.64 10.00
CA SER A 59 5.79 0.25 10.07
C SER A 59 6.65 1.48 9.86
N GLU A 60 7.96 1.36 10.10
CA GLU A 60 8.89 2.45 9.79
C GLU A 60 9.46 2.32 8.39
N TYR A 61 9.45 1.12 7.84
CA TYR A 61 10.04 0.85 6.54
C TYR A 61 9.26 -0.26 5.85
N ALA A 62 8.99 -0.07 4.58
CA ALA A 62 8.29 -1.08 3.81
C ALA A 62 8.72 -1.05 2.35
N LYS A 63 8.63 -2.20 1.71
CA LYS A 63 8.83 -2.33 0.27
C LYS A 63 7.55 -2.88 -0.32
N TYR A 64 7.17 -2.34 -1.45
CA TYR A 64 6.02 -2.84 -2.17
C TYR A 64 6.49 -3.37 -3.53
N ASN A 65 6.22 -4.64 -3.78
CA ASN A 65 6.52 -5.25 -5.06
C ASN A 65 5.32 -5.01 -5.98
N ASN A 66 5.50 -4.17 -6.97
CA ASN A 66 4.41 -3.76 -7.84
C ASN A 66 3.92 -4.88 -8.76
N LEU A 67 4.77 -5.84 -9.04
CA LEU A 67 4.40 -6.95 -9.91
C LEU A 67 3.62 -8.02 -9.17
N GLU A 68 4.05 -8.31 -7.95
CA GLU A 68 3.44 -9.37 -7.16
C GLU A 68 2.37 -8.89 -6.21
N ASP A 69 2.28 -7.58 -6.02
CA ASP A 69 1.31 -6.97 -5.12
C ASP A 69 1.53 -7.43 -3.68
N ILE A 70 2.79 -7.37 -3.26
CA ILE A 70 3.22 -7.80 -1.94
C ILE A 70 3.90 -6.66 -1.20
N VAL A 71 3.54 -6.47 0.05
CA VAL A 71 4.18 -5.49 0.93
C VAL A 71 5.05 -6.23 1.92
N GLU A 72 6.33 -5.83 2.04
CA GLU A 72 7.24 -6.38 3.01
C GLU A 72 7.70 -5.27 3.94
N THR A 73 7.58 -5.48 5.22
CA THR A 73 8.05 -4.50 6.19
C THR A 73 9.37 -4.95 6.80
N THR A 74 10.12 -4.00 7.33
CA THR A 74 11.35 -4.29 8.05
C THR A 74 11.18 -3.75 9.46
N GLY A 75 11.45 -4.61 10.44
CA GLY A 75 11.35 -4.22 11.83
C GLY A 75 9.94 -4.42 12.39
N GLU A 76 9.71 -3.80 13.52
CA GLU A 76 8.45 -3.96 14.23
C GLU A 76 7.29 -3.41 13.41
N THR A 77 6.23 -4.20 13.31
CA THR A 77 5.11 -3.87 12.46
C THR A 77 3.80 -4.19 13.18
N LYS A 78 2.85 -3.28 13.04
CA LYS A 78 1.52 -3.47 13.62
C LYS A 78 0.48 -3.53 12.51
N ILE A 79 -0.41 -4.49 12.59
CA ILE A 79 -1.51 -4.60 11.64
C ILE A 79 -2.81 -4.53 12.43
N VAL A 80 -3.72 -3.66 11.99
CA VAL A 80 -5.05 -3.56 12.57
C VAL A 80 -6.02 -4.00 11.51
N THR A 81 -6.71 -5.09 11.76
CA THR A 81 -7.63 -5.65 10.78
C THR A 81 -8.97 -4.94 10.83
N SER A 82 -9.72 -5.04 9.75
CA SER A 82 -11.04 -4.46 9.67
C SER A 82 -11.99 -5.08 10.70
N GLY A 83 -11.68 -6.27 11.17
CA GLY A 83 -12.48 -6.92 12.20
C GLY A 83 -12.14 -6.49 13.62
N GLY A 84 -11.19 -5.57 13.78
CA GLY A 84 -10.86 -5.05 15.10
C GLY A 84 -9.72 -5.76 15.79
N TYR A 85 -9.04 -6.67 15.13
CA TYR A 85 -7.90 -7.36 15.72
C TYR A 85 -6.62 -6.60 15.45
N SER A 86 -5.69 -6.69 16.39
CA SER A 86 -4.35 -6.12 16.21
C SER A 86 -3.35 -7.25 16.18
N VAL A 87 -2.44 -7.19 15.22
CA VAL A 87 -1.37 -8.17 15.07
C VAL A 87 -0.05 -7.42 15.16
N LEU A 88 0.82 -7.86 16.06
CA LEU A 88 2.16 -7.31 16.18
C LEU A 88 3.16 -8.35 15.71
N GLY A 89 4.08 -7.95 14.86
CA GLY A 89 5.08 -8.86 14.35
C GLY A 89 6.30 -8.12 13.87
N THR A 90 7.27 -8.88 13.39
CA THR A 90 8.51 -8.33 12.88
C THR A 90 8.73 -8.84 11.47
N ASN A 91 9.10 -7.95 10.57
CA ASN A 91 9.35 -8.31 9.17
C ASN A 91 8.14 -9.03 8.58
N ILE A 92 7.06 -8.30 8.49
CA ILE A 92 5.78 -8.84 8.00
C ILE A 92 5.76 -8.83 6.47
N ILE A 93 5.21 -9.89 5.91
CA ILE A 93 4.94 -9.98 4.47
C ILE A 93 3.44 -10.07 4.30
N PHE A 94 2.88 -9.08 3.63
CA PHE A 94 1.45 -9.01 3.34
C PHE A 94 1.22 -9.21 1.86
N ASP A 95 0.55 -10.31 1.50
CA ASP A 95 0.21 -10.60 0.11
C ASP A 95 -1.20 -10.06 -0.15
N ASN A 96 -1.27 -8.98 -0.88
CA ASN A 96 -2.55 -8.31 -1.10
C ASN A 96 -3.51 -9.13 -1.98
N LYS A 97 -2.98 -9.90 -2.90
CA LYS A 97 -3.83 -10.72 -3.76
C LYS A 97 -4.47 -11.86 -2.99
N LYS A 98 -3.69 -12.51 -2.14
CA LYS A 98 -4.18 -13.63 -1.35
C LYS A 98 -4.74 -13.21 -0.01
N LYS A 99 -4.55 -11.93 0.36
CA LYS A 99 -4.96 -11.41 1.66
C LYS A 99 -4.38 -12.22 2.80
N SER A 100 -3.13 -12.64 2.65
CA SER A 100 -2.44 -13.43 3.66
C SER A 100 -1.32 -12.62 4.28
N ILE A 101 -1.01 -12.93 5.53
CA ILE A 101 -0.01 -12.22 6.31
C ILE A 101 0.96 -13.25 6.89
N HIS A 102 2.25 -12.99 6.71
CA HIS A 102 3.30 -13.85 7.24
C HIS A 102 4.30 -13.00 8.01
N SER A 103 4.96 -13.63 8.95
CA SER A 103 5.99 -12.97 9.73
C SER A 103 7.19 -13.89 9.83
N ASP A 104 8.39 -13.31 9.73
CA ASP A 104 9.63 -14.09 9.88
C ASP A 104 9.83 -14.52 11.30
N PHE A 105 9.23 -13.78 12.23
CA PHE A 105 9.44 -14.01 13.64
C PHE A 105 8.08 -14.19 14.31
N LYS A 106 8.14 -14.23 15.64
CA LYS A 106 6.96 -14.44 16.44
C LYS A 106 5.94 -13.32 16.20
N THR A 107 4.68 -13.71 16.07
CA THR A 107 3.59 -12.77 15.85
C THR A 107 2.62 -12.86 17.02
N GLN A 108 2.12 -11.71 17.46
CA GLN A 108 1.14 -11.64 18.55
C GLN A 108 -0.15 -11.03 18.04
N ILE A 109 -1.24 -11.57 18.51
CA ILE A 109 -2.56 -11.10 18.11
C ILE A 109 -3.24 -10.43 19.29
#